data_e4fb5b7894bc9d4825c4bd2453b4856e
#
_entry.id   e4fb5b7894bc9d4825c4bd2453b4856e
#
_cell.length_a   1.000
_cell.length_b   1.000
_cell.length_c   1.000
_cell.angle_alpha   90.00
_cell.angle_beta   90.00
_cell.angle_gamma   90.00
#
_symmetry.space_group_name_H-M   'P 1'
#
loop_
_entity.id
_entity.type
_entity.pdbx_description
1 polymer ?
#
loop_
_entity_poly.entity_id
_entity_poly.type
_entity_poly.pdbx_seq_one_letter_code
_entity_poly.pdbx_strand_id
1 'polypeptide(L)'
;MKRYITLMLASALVLSAVSCGSDSKGNDETTTSDAGTTAADETTAPEETDGLPEKDMDGFELKINHFDGTWLSWALTTLDVESETGDRLDDAIYKRNRNMEDRFNCKISVTGQKTIENKDIQTEVMAGDSNFDVWFMYDIWTLGSIEYLMPWEELPYVNLDREWWNPMATEVFELGGKTYAAAGNYSLSALSRASGFVFNKTVFEQTNPGEDVYALAKDGKWTIDKMTEFAKNAYSDLNGNSTIDDEDRFGLSGSWKETFSRLLLGSGIEYISKDKDDLPVFSLPTDENAISKILHVYDLFSDEQVYRNTGKVMDTDGDGLGSSEFKGGKLLFYIANMFTLEQMRDFDIEMGFLPCPKYDEAQEHYYAPSFGSEISTLLKTLPQDRMENVGILLEALAYDTNKSIIPEYKEVLLKTKYARDNESEDMIDIVIDSVSFEFGLNAWQDTVANPLVKNIFVARNPSVASTLAKMQSSVDTQIEKLVEKLEQ
;
A
#
# COMPACT_ATOMS: atom_id res chain seq x y z
N MET A 1 0.39 -12.82 -17.05
CA MET A 1 -0.97 -13.40 -17.15
C MET A 1 -0.95 -14.92 -17.31
N LYS A 2 -0.20 -15.69 -16.47
CA LYS A 2 -0.25 -17.18 -16.52
C LYS A 2 0.34 -17.88 -15.26
N ARG A 3 0.26 -17.31 -14.08
CA ARG A 3 0.69 -18.02 -12.84
C ARG A 3 -0.28 -17.94 -11.65
N TYR A 4 -1.47 -17.37 -11.81
CA TYR A 4 -2.51 -17.33 -10.77
C TYR A 4 -3.67 -18.29 -11.08
N ILE A 5 -3.40 -19.55 -11.40
CA ILE A 5 -4.42 -20.59 -11.43
C ILE A 5 -3.79 -21.83 -10.81
N THR A 6 -4.08 -22.07 -9.56
CA THR A 6 -4.44 -23.35 -8.97
C THR A 6 -4.37 -23.32 -7.45
N LEU A 7 -5.38 -22.77 -6.81
CA LEU A 7 -5.83 -23.24 -5.51
C LEU A 7 -7.36 -23.25 -5.53
N MET A 8 -7.90 -24.31 -6.16
CA MET A 8 -9.30 -24.67 -5.96
C MET A 8 -9.44 -25.41 -4.63
N LEU A 9 -10.10 -24.80 -3.68
CA LEU A 9 -10.66 -25.49 -2.52
C LEU A 9 -11.73 -26.48 -2.99
N ALA A 10 -11.48 -27.77 -2.78
CA ALA A 10 -12.49 -28.79 -2.87
C ALA A 10 -13.33 -28.80 -1.59
N SER A 11 -14.47 -28.10 -1.58
CA SER A 11 -15.49 -28.24 -0.54
C SER A 11 -16.33 -29.48 -0.79
N ALA A 12 -16.11 -30.51 0.03
CA ALA A 12 -16.93 -31.73 0.05
C ALA A 12 -18.24 -31.45 0.81
N LEU A 13 -19.34 -31.40 0.09
CA LEU A 13 -20.69 -31.43 0.67
C LEU A 13 -20.97 -32.84 1.24
N VAL A 14 -21.15 -32.92 2.56
CA VAL A 14 -21.74 -34.09 3.20
C VAL A 14 -23.20 -33.80 3.45
N LEU A 15 -24.08 -34.45 2.66
CA LEU A 15 -25.53 -34.52 2.91
C LEU A 15 -25.77 -35.58 4.01
N SER A 16 -26.25 -35.15 5.17
CA SER A 16 -26.85 -36.08 6.16
C SER A 16 -28.36 -36.02 6.03
N ALA A 17 -28.92 -37.18 5.68
CA ALA A 17 -30.36 -37.40 5.61
C ALA A 17 -31.00 -37.47 7.01
N VAL A 18 -32.06 -36.70 7.19
CA VAL A 18 -32.93 -36.77 8.36
C VAL A 18 -33.98 -37.87 8.13
N SER A 19 -34.07 -38.84 9.03
CA SER A 19 -35.20 -39.78 9.10
C SER A 19 -35.97 -39.51 10.38
N CYS A 20 -37.27 -39.20 10.21
CA CYS A 20 -38.26 -39.12 11.29
C CYS A 20 -38.76 -40.51 11.67
N GLY A 21 -38.97 -40.71 12.98
CA GLY A 21 -39.70 -41.85 13.50
C GLY A 21 -40.11 -41.59 14.95
N SER A 22 -41.40 -41.63 15.18
CA SER A 22 -42.16 -41.21 16.35
C SER A 22 -42.23 -42.23 17.48
N ASP A 23 -42.53 -41.69 18.71
CA ASP A 23 -43.30 -42.20 19.85
C ASP A 23 -42.78 -43.35 20.72
N SER A 24 -42.59 -43.15 22.00
CA SER A 24 -43.49 -43.23 23.17
C SER A 24 -42.76 -43.50 24.49
N LYS A 25 -43.23 -42.82 25.54
CA LYS A 25 -43.24 -42.99 27.00
C LYS A 25 -42.52 -44.16 27.68
N GLY A 26 -41.84 -43.81 28.79
CA GLY A 26 -41.73 -44.69 29.95
C GLY A 26 -40.56 -44.42 30.89
N ASN A 27 -40.86 -43.94 32.04
CA ASN A 27 -40.24 -43.85 33.37
C ASN A 27 -38.90 -44.53 33.70
N ASP A 28 -38.16 -43.72 34.51
CA ASP A 28 -37.38 -44.05 35.74
C ASP A 28 -36.22 -45.08 35.68
N GLU A 29 -35.04 -44.67 35.94
CA GLU A 29 -34.29 -44.87 37.20
C GLU A 29 -32.82 -44.50 37.05
N THR A 30 -32.31 -43.88 38.09
CA THR A 30 -30.94 -43.47 38.39
C THR A 30 -29.90 -44.59 38.25
N THR A 31 -28.81 -44.34 37.54
CA THR A 31 -27.49 -44.85 37.94
C THR A 31 -26.38 -43.97 37.33
N THR A 32 -25.55 -43.47 38.21
CA THR A 32 -24.28 -42.79 37.94
C THR A 32 -23.31 -43.73 37.24
N SER A 33 -22.77 -43.31 36.11
CA SER A 33 -21.50 -43.81 35.64
C SER A 33 -20.75 -42.73 34.88
N ASP A 34 -19.58 -42.48 35.39
CA ASP A 34 -18.49 -41.64 34.87
C ASP A 34 -18.21 -42.00 33.41
N ALA A 35 -18.37 -41.02 32.52
CA ALA A 35 -17.93 -41.17 31.14
C ALA A 35 -17.05 -39.95 30.78
N GLY A 36 -15.76 -40.22 30.70
CA GLY A 36 -14.75 -39.26 30.31
C GLY A 36 -15.10 -38.57 29.02
N THR A 37 -15.15 -37.27 29.10
CA THR A 37 -15.22 -36.37 27.94
C THR A 37 -13.87 -36.45 27.24
N THR A 38 -13.79 -37.12 26.11
CA THR A 38 -12.70 -36.98 25.17
C THR A 38 -12.84 -35.59 24.55
N ALA A 39 -11.97 -34.70 24.97
CA ALA A 39 -11.74 -33.46 24.26
C ALA A 39 -11.35 -33.80 22.79
N ALA A 40 -12.09 -33.27 21.84
CA ALA A 40 -11.65 -33.28 20.46
C ALA A 40 -10.35 -32.45 20.41
N ASP A 41 -9.27 -33.08 19.96
CA ASP A 41 -8.05 -32.41 19.60
C ASP A 41 -8.42 -31.42 18.49
N GLU A 42 -8.49 -30.13 18.80
CA GLU A 42 -8.40 -29.07 17.80
C GLU A 42 -6.99 -29.19 17.20
N THR A 43 -6.92 -29.73 16.00
CA THR A 43 -5.71 -29.70 15.21
C THR A 43 -5.48 -28.24 14.82
N THR A 44 -4.78 -27.50 15.67
CA THR A 44 -4.24 -26.20 15.30
C THR A 44 -3.35 -26.42 14.06
N ALA A 45 -3.61 -25.65 13.00
CA ALA A 45 -2.71 -25.60 11.86
C ALA A 45 -1.28 -25.33 12.37
N PRO A 46 -0.23 -25.92 11.74
CA PRO A 46 1.13 -25.67 12.16
C PRO A 46 1.36 -24.14 12.16
N GLU A 47 1.90 -23.64 13.24
CA GLU A 47 2.28 -22.22 13.30
C GLU A 47 3.33 -21.94 12.22
N GLU A 48 3.07 -20.96 11.35
CA GLU A 48 3.98 -20.56 10.31
C GLU A 48 5.29 -20.05 10.94
N THR A 49 6.42 -20.60 10.50
CA THR A 49 7.76 -20.20 10.95
C THR A 49 8.49 -19.50 9.80
N ASP A 50 9.51 -18.70 10.13
CA ASP A 50 10.36 -18.07 9.12
C ASP A 50 11.17 -19.09 8.28
N GLY A 51 11.28 -20.33 8.75
CA GLY A 51 12.00 -21.40 8.07
C GLY A 51 13.53 -21.22 8.07
N LEU A 52 14.05 -20.27 8.84
CA LEU A 52 15.46 -19.93 8.88
C LEU A 52 16.26 -20.86 9.81
N PRO A 53 17.56 -21.07 9.51
CA PRO A 53 18.42 -21.87 10.38
C PRO A 53 18.72 -21.14 11.69
N GLU A 54 18.86 -21.90 12.76
CA GLU A 54 19.49 -21.39 13.98
C GLU A 54 20.99 -21.18 13.70
N LYS A 55 21.44 -19.93 13.78
CA LYS A 55 22.80 -19.55 13.42
C LYS A 55 23.37 -18.52 14.40
N ASP A 56 24.52 -18.88 15.01
CA ASP A 56 25.34 -17.90 15.71
C ASP A 56 26.20 -17.14 14.69
N MET A 57 25.99 -15.83 14.56
CA MET A 57 26.67 -14.98 13.58
C MET A 57 27.96 -14.35 14.14
N ASP A 58 28.39 -14.73 15.35
CA ASP A 58 29.66 -14.31 15.97
C ASP A 58 29.86 -12.79 16.00
N GLY A 59 28.80 -12.06 16.38
CA GLY A 59 28.81 -10.61 16.45
C GLY A 59 28.73 -9.88 15.08
N PHE A 60 28.23 -10.54 14.04
CA PHE A 60 28.01 -9.90 12.75
C PHE A 60 27.20 -8.62 12.90
N GLU A 61 27.59 -7.55 12.22
CA GLU A 61 26.88 -6.28 12.22
C GLU A 61 26.16 -6.09 10.87
N LEU A 62 24.82 -6.15 10.88
CA LEU A 62 23.99 -5.75 9.74
C LEU A 62 23.92 -4.22 9.67
N LYS A 63 24.38 -3.65 8.57
CA LYS A 63 24.44 -2.20 8.37
C LYS A 63 23.41 -1.73 7.36
N ILE A 64 22.47 -0.89 7.81
CA ILE A 64 21.38 -0.37 6.99
C ILE A 64 21.53 1.14 6.84
N ASN A 65 21.44 1.64 5.61
CA ASN A 65 21.33 3.05 5.30
C ASN A 65 19.90 3.39 4.86
N HIS A 66 19.27 4.39 5.48
CA HIS A 66 17.89 4.78 5.20
C HIS A 66 17.67 6.28 5.32
N PHE A 67 16.47 6.76 5.01
CA PHE A 67 16.10 8.15 5.23
C PHE A 67 15.85 8.44 6.72
N ASP A 68 16.39 9.57 7.23
CA ASP A 68 16.23 9.98 8.63
C ASP A 68 14.86 10.60 8.95
N GLY A 69 13.94 10.64 7.99
CA GLY A 69 12.61 11.22 8.11
C GLY A 69 12.57 12.75 8.04
N THR A 70 13.70 13.44 7.96
CA THR A 70 13.68 14.92 7.90
C THR A 70 13.27 15.44 6.51
N TRP A 71 13.63 14.73 5.45
CA TRP A 71 13.16 15.02 4.11
C TRP A 71 11.95 14.17 3.77
N LEU A 72 11.99 12.85 4.01
CA LEU A 72 10.89 11.92 3.80
C LEU A 72 9.91 11.97 4.99
N SER A 73 9.44 13.17 5.33
CA SER A 73 8.61 13.42 6.52
C SER A 73 7.14 13.02 6.39
N TRP A 74 6.76 12.44 5.25
CA TRP A 74 5.39 12.00 4.94
C TRP A 74 5.22 10.47 4.94
N ALA A 75 6.22 9.73 5.41
CA ALA A 75 6.22 8.28 5.55
C ALA A 75 6.90 7.88 6.86
N LEU A 76 6.55 6.70 7.38
CA LEU A 76 7.26 6.12 8.52
C LEU A 76 8.57 5.51 8.04
N THR A 77 9.69 6.03 8.52
CA THR A 77 11.05 5.55 8.17
C THR A 77 11.79 4.93 9.34
N THR A 78 11.16 4.80 10.51
CA THR A 78 11.79 4.27 11.72
C THR A 78 12.10 2.79 11.59
N LEU A 79 13.38 2.42 11.59
CA LEU A 79 13.86 1.05 11.51
C LEU A 79 14.51 0.58 12.83
N ASP A 80 14.98 1.50 13.65
CA ASP A 80 15.59 1.23 14.96
C ASP A 80 15.21 2.31 15.96
N VAL A 81 15.16 1.93 17.24
CA VAL A 81 14.89 2.80 18.38
C VAL A 81 15.90 2.43 19.47
N GLU A 82 16.58 3.45 20.04
CA GLU A 82 17.67 3.24 21.00
C GLU A 82 17.23 2.61 22.33
N SER A 83 16.00 2.89 22.76
CA SER A 83 15.42 2.37 24.01
C SER A 83 13.90 2.42 23.97
N GLU A 84 13.24 1.67 24.84
CA GLU A 84 11.80 1.80 25.03
C GLU A 84 11.44 3.24 25.45
N THR A 85 10.45 3.81 24.75
CA THR A 85 9.98 5.20 24.93
C THR A 85 8.63 5.26 25.64
N GLY A 86 7.91 4.13 25.72
CA GLY A 86 6.52 4.01 26.12
C GLY A 86 5.53 4.25 24.98
N ASP A 87 5.99 4.58 23.79
CA ASP A 87 5.21 4.49 22.57
C ASP A 87 5.15 3.04 22.10
N ARG A 88 3.97 2.56 21.72
CA ARG A 88 3.77 1.13 21.39
C ARG A 88 4.54 0.70 20.16
N LEU A 89 4.56 1.53 19.12
CA LEU A 89 5.24 1.21 17.87
C LEU A 89 6.75 1.23 18.05
N ASP A 90 7.27 2.27 18.71
CA ASP A 90 8.70 2.38 19.02
C ASP A 90 9.17 1.20 19.88
N ASP A 91 8.40 0.87 20.93
CA ASP A 91 8.73 -0.23 21.84
C ASP A 91 8.68 -1.59 21.12
N ALA A 92 7.78 -1.77 20.16
CA ALA A 92 7.73 -2.98 19.34
C ALA A 92 8.95 -3.09 18.41
N ILE A 93 9.36 -1.99 17.76
CA ILE A 93 10.56 -1.93 16.91
C ILE A 93 11.81 -2.23 17.73
N TYR A 94 11.94 -1.61 18.90
CA TYR A 94 13.05 -1.87 19.82
C TYR A 94 13.13 -3.35 20.19
N LYS A 95 12.03 -3.95 20.63
CA LYS A 95 11.97 -5.36 21.02
C LYS A 95 12.29 -6.31 19.86
N ARG A 96 11.73 -6.05 18.67
CA ARG A 96 12.06 -6.82 17.46
C ARG A 96 13.56 -6.85 17.22
N ASN A 97 14.22 -5.68 17.20
CA ASN A 97 15.64 -5.61 16.91
C ASN A 97 16.47 -6.33 17.99
N ARG A 98 16.16 -6.13 19.26
CA ARG A 98 16.87 -6.85 20.36
C ARG A 98 16.66 -8.36 20.29
N ASN A 99 15.45 -8.83 20.00
CA ASN A 99 15.18 -10.26 19.83
C ASN A 99 15.98 -10.86 18.67
N MET A 100 16.12 -10.15 17.55
CA MET A 100 16.94 -10.59 16.42
C MET A 100 18.42 -10.63 16.77
N GLU A 101 18.93 -9.60 17.47
CA GLU A 101 20.32 -9.55 17.92
C GLU A 101 20.64 -10.69 18.89
N ASP A 102 19.75 -10.99 19.83
CA ASP A 102 19.92 -12.09 20.78
C ASP A 102 19.82 -13.46 20.08
N ARG A 103 18.85 -13.64 19.16
CA ARG A 103 18.64 -14.91 18.44
C ARG A 103 19.86 -15.31 17.61
N PHE A 104 20.42 -14.35 16.89
CA PHE A 104 21.49 -14.62 15.92
C PHE A 104 22.88 -14.23 16.41
N ASN A 105 23.04 -13.75 17.64
CA ASN A 105 24.28 -13.17 18.15
C ASN A 105 24.88 -12.18 17.13
N CYS A 106 24.09 -11.15 16.78
CA CYS A 106 24.44 -10.12 15.81
C CYS A 106 24.16 -8.74 16.35
N LYS A 107 24.42 -7.71 15.55
CA LYS A 107 24.05 -6.32 15.80
C LYS A 107 23.33 -5.75 14.59
N ILE A 108 22.29 -4.95 14.82
CA ILE A 108 21.59 -4.17 13.80
C ILE A 108 22.01 -2.72 13.95
N SER A 109 22.68 -2.19 12.91
CA SER A 109 23.13 -0.80 12.86
C SER A 109 22.40 -0.04 11.76
N VAL A 110 21.62 0.94 12.15
CA VAL A 110 20.81 1.75 11.23
C VAL A 110 21.38 3.17 11.19
N THR A 111 21.67 3.66 9.98
CA THR A 111 22.18 5.02 9.75
C THR A 111 21.18 5.81 8.94
N GLY A 112 20.61 6.84 9.55
CA GLY A 112 19.70 7.76 8.88
C GLY A 112 20.45 8.83 8.09
N GLN A 113 20.04 9.07 6.85
CA GLN A 113 20.49 10.18 6.01
C GLN A 113 19.31 11.03 5.57
N LYS A 114 19.53 12.34 5.42
CA LYS A 114 18.49 13.25 4.98
C LYS A 114 17.97 12.88 3.60
N THR A 115 18.87 12.61 2.66
CA THR A 115 18.56 12.17 1.29
C THR A 115 19.55 11.11 0.85
N ILE A 116 19.08 10.15 0.05
CA ILE A 116 19.88 9.11 -0.60
C ILE A 116 19.56 9.22 -2.09
N GLU A 117 20.46 9.84 -2.84
CA GLU A 117 20.27 10.09 -4.26
C GLU A 117 21.07 9.10 -5.13
N ASN A 118 20.74 9.01 -6.43
CA ASN A 118 21.44 8.11 -7.35
C ASN A 118 22.97 8.33 -7.38
N LYS A 119 23.42 9.57 -7.17
CA LYS A 119 24.86 9.90 -7.09
C LYS A 119 25.56 9.27 -5.88
N ASP A 120 24.83 9.07 -4.76
CA ASP A 120 25.37 8.48 -3.54
C ASP A 120 25.60 6.97 -3.78
N ILE A 121 24.64 6.30 -4.41
CA ILE A 121 24.75 4.91 -4.85
C ILE A 121 25.91 4.73 -5.85
N GLN A 122 25.99 5.58 -6.86
CA GLN A 122 27.09 5.55 -7.83
C GLN A 122 28.44 5.72 -7.15
N THR A 123 28.56 6.67 -6.23
CA THR A 123 29.80 6.95 -5.50
C THR A 123 30.24 5.77 -4.68
N GLU A 124 29.32 5.12 -3.96
CA GLU A 124 29.56 3.96 -3.14
C GLU A 124 30.09 2.77 -3.97
N VAL A 125 29.38 2.44 -5.07
CA VAL A 125 29.79 1.34 -5.95
C VAL A 125 31.14 1.62 -6.64
N MET A 126 31.37 2.86 -7.08
CA MET A 126 32.65 3.24 -7.72
C MET A 126 33.84 3.23 -6.76
N ALA A 127 33.62 3.43 -5.46
CA ALA A 127 34.65 3.28 -4.44
C ALA A 127 35.09 1.84 -4.24
N GLY A 128 34.28 0.87 -4.66
CA GLY A 128 34.56 -0.57 -4.54
C GLY A 128 34.40 -1.12 -3.12
N ASP A 129 33.91 -0.31 -2.20
CA ASP A 129 33.57 -0.71 -0.84
C ASP A 129 32.05 -0.66 -0.67
N SER A 130 31.51 -1.44 0.27
CA SER A 130 30.14 -1.34 0.71
C SER A 130 30.13 -0.95 2.19
N ASN A 131 29.86 0.31 2.48
CA ASN A 131 29.73 0.78 3.86
C ASN A 131 28.48 0.25 4.52
N PHE A 132 27.47 -0.09 3.73
CA PHE A 132 26.19 -0.62 4.18
C PHE A 132 25.84 -1.90 3.41
N ASP A 133 25.11 -2.81 4.06
CA ASP A 133 24.63 -4.05 3.45
C ASP A 133 23.32 -3.81 2.68
N VAL A 134 22.48 -2.92 3.21
CA VAL A 134 21.17 -2.57 2.65
C VAL A 134 21.06 -1.06 2.50
N TRP A 135 20.58 -0.65 1.35
CA TRP A 135 20.31 0.75 1.02
C TRP A 135 18.83 0.96 0.77
N PHE A 136 18.21 1.87 1.50
CA PHE A 136 16.88 2.33 1.17
C PHE A 136 16.95 3.50 0.20
N MET A 137 16.25 3.38 -0.90
CA MET A 137 16.14 4.43 -1.91
C MET A 137 14.70 4.95 -1.96
N TYR A 138 14.55 6.19 -2.40
CA TYR A 138 13.23 6.70 -2.73
C TYR A 138 12.70 5.96 -3.97
N ASP A 139 11.49 5.42 -3.92
CA ASP A 139 10.96 4.51 -4.93
C ASP A 139 11.12 5.05 -6.36
N ILE A 140 10.74 6.31 -6.61
CA ILE A 140 10.83 6.94 -7.94
C ILE A 140 12.26 7.18 -8.45
N TRP A 141 13.28 7.06 -7.59
CA TRP A 141 14.69 7.22 -7.99
C TRP A 141 15.39 5.88 -8.22
N THR A 142 14.81 4.79 -7.74
CA THR A 142 15.46 3.47 -7.67
C THR A 142 15.97 3.00 -9.03
N LEU A 143 15.15 3.05 -10.08
CA LEU A 143 15.56 2.63 -11.43
C LEU A 143 16.62 3.54 -12.06
N GLY A 144 16.82 4.73 -11.52
CA GLY A 144 17.91 5.62 -11.92
C GLY A 144 19.30 5.04 -11.62
N SER A 145 19.42 4.12 -10.69
CA SER A 145 20.66 3.47 -10.24
C SER A 145 20.73 1.97 -10.56
N ILE A 146 19.84 1.46 -11.39
CA ILE A 146 19.68 0.00 -11.59
C ILE A 146 20.98 -0.69 -12.01
N GLU A 147 21.83 -0.03 -12.80
CA GLU A 147 23.14 -0.54 -13.21
C GLU A 147 24.12 -0.81 -12.04
N TYR A 148 23.82 -0.30 -10.85
CA TYR A 148 24.61 -0.46 -9.63
C TYR A 148 23.99 -1.44 -8.64
N LEU A 149 22.74 -1.86 -8.87
CA LEU A 149 21.98 -2.70 -7.96
C LEU A 149 22.24 -4.19 -8.22
N MET A 150 22.31 -4.96 -7.15
CA MET A 150 22.40 -6.42 -7.15
C MET A 150 20.98 -7.00 -7.16
N PRO A 151 20.69 -8.00 -7.99
CA PRO A 151 19.42 -8.73 -7.93
C PRO A 151 19.20 -9.43 -6.57
N TRP A 152 17.98 -9.36 -6.06
CA TRP A 152 17.59 -9.98 -4.79
C TRP A 152 17.69 -11.52 -4.82
N GLU A 153 17.55 -12.14 -5.99
CA GLU A 153 17.71 -13.58 -6.21
C GLU A 153 19.13 -14.07 -5.88
N GLU A 154 20.12 -13.18 -5.84
CA GLU A 154 21.48 -13.51 -5.45
C GLU A 154 21.65 -13.61 -3.93
N LEU A 155 20.68 -13.11 -3.14
CA LEU A 155 20.74 -13.12 -1.68
C LEU A 155 20.16 -14.42 -1.12
N PRO A 156 20.97 -15.27 -0.45
CA PRO A 156 20.47 -16.52 0.12
C PRO A 156 19.40 -16.29 1.19
N TYR A 157 18.50 -17.26 1.36
CA TYR A 157 17.44 -17.30 2.37
C TYR A 157 16.28 -16.31 2.21
N VAL A 158 16.37 -15.32 1.35
CA VAL A 158 15.23 -14.43 1.05
C VAL A 158 14.27 -15.15 0.10
N ASN A 159 12.98 -15.09 0.43
CA ASN A 159 11.91 -15.59 -0.41
C ASN A 159 10.85 -14.51 -0.62
N LEU A 160 10.95 -13.79 -1.72
CA LEU A 160 10.05 -12.66 -2.07
C LEU A 160 8.60 -13.10 -2.33
N ASP A 161 8.30 -14.40 -2.41
CA ASP A 161 6.93 -14.94 -2.53
C ASP A 161 6.22 -15.04 -1.16
N ARG A 162 6.90 -14.74 -0.05
CA ARG A 162 6.30 -14.76 1.29
C ARG A 162 5.45 -13.52 1.55
N GLU A 163 4.41 -13.66 2.38
CA GLU A 163 3.43 -12.62 2.71
C GLU A 163 4.02 -11.34 3.34
N TRP A 164 5.20 -11.42 3.94
CA TRP A 164 5.93 -10.27 4.50
C TRP A 164 6.75 -9.48 3.48
N TRP A 165 6.70 -9.87 2.21
CA TRP A 165 7.22 -9.10 1.08
C TRP A 165 6.05 -8.65 0.20
N ASN A 166 6.07 -7.39 -0.24
CA ASN A 166 5.00 -6.89 -1.11
C ASN A 166 5.20 -7.39 -2.54
N PRO A 167 4.30 -8.25 -3.07
CA PRO A 167 4.47 -8.85 -4.40
C PRO A 167 4.36 -7.83 -5.53
N MET A 168 3.57 -6.77 -5.37
CA MET A 168 3.42 -5.74 -6.40
C MET A 168 4.65 -4.83 -6.47
N ALA A 169 5.33 -4.57 -5.34
CA ALA A 169 6.62 -3.89 -5.36
C ALA A 169 7.67 -4.75 -6.07
N THR A 170 7.71 -6.06 -5.77
CA THR A 170 8.58 -7.01 -6.47
C THR A 170 8.31 -6.98 -7.97
N GLU A 171 7.04 -7.04 -8.40
CA GLU A 171 6.67 -6.99 -9.82
C GLU A 171 7.13 -5.69 -10.50
N VAL A 172 6.99 -4.53 -9.85
CA VAL A 172 7.44 -3.24 -10.41
C VAL A 172 8.95 -3.21 -10.62
N PHE A 173 9.73 -3.73 -9.68
CA PHE A 173 11.19 -3.66 -9.71
C PHE A 173 11.86 -4.95 -10.21
N GLU A 174 11.10 -5.94 -10.66
CA GLU A 174 11.57 -7.09 -11.44
C GLU A 174 11.71 -6.67 -12.90
N LEU A 175 12.88 -6.82 -13.48
CA LEU A 175 13.19 -6.44 -14.86
C LEU A 175 14.10 -7.49 -15.49
N GLY A 176 13.68 -8.03 -16.63
CA GLY A 176 14.41 -9.10 -17.29
C GLY A 176 14.52 -10.36 -16.42
N GLY A 177 13.52 -10.64 -15.58
CA GLY A 177 13.46 -11.77 -14.66
C GLY A 177 14.37 -11.64 -13.44
N LYS A 178 14.76 -10.42 -13.05
CA LYS A 178 15.57 -10.11 -11.86
C LYS A 178 14.97 -8.98 -11.06
N THR A 179 14.87 -9.13 -9.75
CA THR A 179 14.31 -8.14 -8.83
C THR A 179 15.42 -7.24 -8.28
N TYR A 180 15.33 -5.94 -8.52
CA TYR A 180 16.37 -4.96 -8.11
C TYR A 180 16.02 -4.16 -6.86
N ALA A 181 14.76 -4.16 -6.45
CA ALA A 181 14.33 -3.56 -5.18
C ALA A 181 13.14 -4.32 -4.61
N ALA A 182 12.98 -4.31 -3.30
CA ALA A 182 11.92 -5.02 -2.61
C ALA A 182 11.35 -4.19 -1.45
N ALA A 183 10.04 -4.32 -1.22
CA ALA A 183 9.37 -3.77 -0.05
C ALA A 183 9.08 -4.89 0.94
N GLY A 184 9.96 -5.05 1.92
CA GLY A 184 9.75 -5.95 3.06
C GLY A 184 9.08 -5.23 4.23
N ASN A 185 8.25 -5.94 4.97
CA ASN A 185 7.52 -5.39 6.12
C ASN A 185 8.42 -4.85 7.24
N TYR A 186 9.73 -5.16 7.23
CA TYR A 186 10.66 -4.59 8.22
C TYR A 186 10.79 -3.07 8.15
N SER A 187 10.37 -2.44 7.04
CA SER A 187 10.11 -1.00 6.93
C SER A 187 8.61 -0.77 6.76
N LEU A 188 8.04 0.10 7.60
CA LEU A 188 6.64 0.51 7.49
C LEU A 188 6.41 1.60 6.43
N SER A 189 7.45 2.05 5.74
CA SER A 189 7.36 3.18 4.81
C SER A 189 6.33 2.93 3.71
N ALA A 190 6.41 1.79 3.03
CA ALA A 190 5.47 1.42 1.99
C ALA A 190 4.03 1.31 2.52
N LEU A 191 3.84 0.67 3.68
CA LEU A 191 2.54 0.51 4.33
C LEU A 191 1.96 1.85 4.77
N SER A 192 2.76 2.71 5.38
CA SER A 192 2.30 4.04 5.82
C SER A 192 1.83 4.92 4.66
N ARG A 193 2.29 4.64 3.44
CA ARG A 193 1.90 5.34 2.21
C ARG A 193 0.71 4.71 1.48
N ALA A 194 0.21 3.56 1.96
CA ALA A 194 -0.99 2.94 1.41
C ALA A 194 -2.17 3.90 1.46
N SER A 195 -2.81 4.13 0.30
CA SER A 195 -3.77 5.20 0.09
C SER A 195 -5.21 4.72 0.18
N GLY A 196 -6.07 5.59 0.67
CA GLY A 196 -7.51 5.45 0.71
C GLY A 196 -8.19 6.82 0.79
N PHE A 197 -9.43 6.84 1.21
CA PHE A 197 -10.21 8.05 1.38
C PHE A 197 -10.78 8.14 2.79
N VAL A 198 -10.58 9.24 3.48
CA VAL A 198 -11.38 9.56 4.67
C VAL A 198 -12.70 10.18 4.23
N PHE A 199 -13.76 9.93 4.98
CA PHE A 199 -15.07 10.57 4.78
C PHE A 199 -15.60 11.16 6.08
N ASN A 200 -16.31 12.26 5.97
CA ASN A 200 -16.99 12.92 7.09
C ASN A 200 -18.31 12.19 7.35
N LYS A 201 -18.41 11.43 8.47
CA LYS A 201 -19.58 10.63 8.83
C LYS A 201 -20.83 11.49 8.98
N THR A 202 -20.70 12.65 9.63
CA THR A 202 -21.83 13.56 9.83
C THR A 202 -22.39 14.09 8.49
N VAL A 203 -21.51 14.47 7.57
CA VAL A 203 -21.93 14.88 6.22
C VAL A 203 -22.55 13.72 5.47
N PHE A 204 -21.94 12.53 5.54
CA PHE A 204 -22.44 11.33 4.88
C PHE A 204 -23.85 10.96 5.31
N GLU A 205 -24.10 10.88 6.61
CA GLU A 205 -25.41 10.55 7.18
C GLU A 205 -26.50 11.57 6.77
N GLN A 206 -26.14 12.85 6.70
CA GLN A 206 -27.07 13.91 6.28
C GLN A 206 -27.43 13.86 4.80
N THR A 207 -26.48 13.45 3.95
CA THR A 207 -26.62 13.59 2.49
C THR A 207 -26.92 12.26 1.79
N ASN A 208 -26.61 11.12 2.45
CA ASN A 208 -26.84 9.77 1.95
C ASN A 208 -27.57 8.90 3.02
N PRO A 209 -28.76 9.32 3.50
CA PRO A 209 -29.42 8.67 4.60
C PRO A 209 -29.84 7.24 4.26
N GLY A 210 -29.45 6.29 5.11
CA GLY A 210 -29.76 4.87 4.97
C GLY A 210 -28.77 4.06 4.13
N GLU A 211 -27.74 4.71 3.58
CA GLU A 211 -26.61 4.02 2.94
C GLU A 211 -25.57 3.58 3.98
N ASP A 212 -24.97 2.43 3.76
CA ASP A 212 -23.88 1.88 4.56
C ASP A 212 -22.65 1.68 3.69
N VAL A 213 -21.74 2.66 3.72
CA VAL A 213 -20.55 2.66 2.89
C VAL A 213 -19.55 1.59 3.29
N TYR A 214 -19.52 1.20 4.58
CA TYR A 214 -18.66 0.12 5.05
C TYR A 214 -19.16 -1.25 4.56
N ALA A 215 -20.45 -1.49 4.61
CA ALA A 215 -21.04 -2.70 4.01
C ALA A 215 -20.75 -2.76 2.51
N LEU A 216 -20.87 -1.64 1.78
CA LEU A 216 -20.50 -1.59 0.36
C LEU A 216 -19.03 -1.96 0.15
N ALA A 217 -18.12 -1.47 0.99
CA ALA A 217 -16.70 -1.78 0.87
C ALA A 217 -16.43 -3.27 1.16
N LYS A 218 -16.99 -3.82 2.23
CA LYS A 218 -16.87 -5.26 2.58
C LYS A 218 -17.44 -6.19 1.51
N ASP A 219 -18.56 -5.81 0.91
CA ASP A 219 -19.19 -6.57 -0.18
C ASP A 219 -18.50 -6.40 -1.54
N GLY A 220 -17.44 -5.60 -1.64
CA GLY A 220 -16.76 -5.30 -2.90
C GLY A 220 -17.57 -4.42 -3.86
N LYS A 221 -18.56 -3.67 -3.35
CA LYS A 221 -19.45 -2.77 -4.10
C LYS A 221 -19.09 -1.28 -3.95
N TRP A 222 -18.04 -0.95 -3.23
CA TRP A 222 -17.49 0.38 -3.15
C TRP A 222 -16.74 0.70 -4.44
N THR A 223 -17.42 1.39 -5.35
CA THR A 223 -16.95 1.69 -6.71
C THR A 223 -16.84 3.18 -6.96
N ILE A 224 -16.16 3.58 -8.05
CA ILE A 224 -16.07 4.97 -8.51
C ILE A 224 -17.47 5.57 -8.72
N ASP A 225 -18.40 4.82 -9.32
CA ASP A 225 -19.77 5.28 -9.52
C ASP A 225 -20.47 5.55 -8.19
N LYS A 226 -20.33 4.68 -7.20
CA LYS A 226 -20.90 4.87 -5.86
C LYS A 226 -20.26 6.06 -5.14
N MET A 227 -18.95 6.22 -5.21
CA MET A 227 -18.26 7.39 -4.66
C MET A 227 -18.79 8.68 -5.28
N THR A 228 -18.96 8.69 -6.60
CA THR A 228 -19.44 9.86 -7.34
C THR A 228 -20.90 10.19 -7.01
N GLU A 229 -21.76 9.17 -6.88
CA GLU A 229 -23.16 9.33 -6.44
C GLU A 229 -23.21 10.01 -5.07
N PHE A 230 -22.47 9.48 -4.10
CA PHE A 230 -22.42 10.07 -2.75
C PHE A 230 -21.80 11.47 -2.74
N ALA A 231 -20.75 11.68 -3.51
CA ALA A 231 -20.10 12.97 -3.67
C ALA A 231 -21.07 14.03 -4.22
N LYS A 232 -21.87 13.67 -5.21
CA LYS A 232 -22.86 14.56 -5.80
C LYS A 232 -23.99 14.90 -4.83
N ASN A 233 -24.47 13.93 -4.06
CA ASN A 233 -25.47 14.14 -3.03
C ASN A 233 -24.99 15.10 -1.92
N ALA A 234 -23.67 15.16 -1.69
CA ALA A 234 -23.09 16.02 -0.66
C ALA A 234 -22.99 17.49 -1.08
N TYR A 235 -23.06 17.80 -2.38
CA TYR A 235 -22.99 19.21 -2.82
C TYR A 235 -24.06 20.06 -2.17
N SER A 236 -23.67 21.26 -1.73
CA SER A 236 -24.60 22.24 -1.20
C SER A 236 -24.06 23.66 -1.36
N ASP A 237 -24.86 24.56 -1.92
CA ASP A 237 -24.63 25.99 -1.92
C ASP A 237 -24.85 26.51 -0.48
N LEU A 238 -23.76 26.69 0.28
CA LEU A 238 -23.80 27.03 1.69
C LEU A 238 -23.99 28.54 1.92
N ASN A 239 -23.58 29.38 0.98
CA ASN A 239 -23.71 30.83 1.10
C ASN A 239 -24.98 31.37 0.41
N GLY A 240 -25.73 30.53 -0.33
CA GLY A 240 -27.01 30.85 -0.95
C GLY A 240 -26.90 31.79 -2.15
N ASN A 241 -25.71 31.88 -2.78
CA ASN A 241 -25.46 32.82 -3.88
C ASN A 241 -25.77 32.24 -5.27
N SER A 242 -26.09 30.94 -5.36
CA SER A 242 -26.39 30.19 -6.58
C SER A 242 -25.20 30.12 -7.55
N THR A 243 -23.99 30.31 -7.05
CA THR A 243 -22.74 30.22 -7.81
C THR A 243 -21.86 29.13 -7.17
N ILE A 244 -21.29 28.22 -7.96
CA ILE A 244 -20.36 27.25 -7.45
C ILE A 244 -19.03 27.95 -7.13
N ASP A 245 -18.74 28.08 -5.83
CA ASP A 245 -17.51 28.72 -5.35
C ASP A 245 -16.90 27.99 -4.13
N ASP A 246 -15.77 28.49 -3.61
CA ASP A 246 -15.03 27.82 -2.53
C ASP A 246 -15.71 27.93 -1.15
N GLU A 247 -16.84 28.62 -1.05
CA GLU A 247 -17.66 28.69 0.17
C GLU A 247 -18.70 27.55 0.25
N ASP A 248 -18.90 26.81 -0.85
CA ASP A 248 -19.83 25.69 -0.93
C ASP A 248 -19.28 24.40 -0.30
N ARG A 249 -20.14 23.39 -0.19
CA ARG A 249 -19.75 22.03 0.15
C ARG A 249 -19.68 21.18 -1.11
N PHE A 250 -18.62 20.38 -1.22
CA PHE A 250 -18.37 19.49 -2.34
C PHE A 250 -18.24 18.03 -1.91
N GLY A 251 -18.39 17.11 -2.86
CA GLY A 251 -18.13 15.70 -2.63
C GLY A 251 -16.66 15.44 -2.33
N LEU A 252 -15.76 15.96 -3.14
CA LEU A 252 -14.33 15.75 -3.06
C LEU A 252 -13.56 17.00 -3.51
N SER A 253 -12.43 17.25 -2.89
CA SER A 253 -11.41 18.19 -3.36
C SER A 253 -10.03 17.71 -2.89
N GLY A 254 -8.99 18.33 -3.37
CA GLY A 254 -7.61 18.02 -2.97
C GLY A 254 -6.63 18.21 -4.10
N SER A 255 -5.39 17.77 -3.88
CA SER A 255 -4.35 17.75 -4.90
C SER A 255 -4.78 16.86 -6.07
N TRP A 256 -4.90 17.45 -7.26
CA TRP A 256 -5.24 16.68 -8.47
C TRP A 256 -4.26 15.52 -8.72
N LYS A 257 -2.97 15.75 -8.45
CA LYS A 257 -1.89 14.77 -8.61
C LYS A 257 -2.13 13.54 -7.71
N GLU A 258 -2.46 13.80 -6.45
CA GLU A 258 -2.72 12.76 -5.48
C GLU A 258 -4.05 12.03 -5.79
N THR A 259 -5.12 12.81 -5.94
CA THR A 259 -6.48 12.28 -6.09
C THR A 259 -6.64 11.41 -7.33
N PHE A 260 -6.27 11.93 -8.52
CA PHE A 260 -6.51 11.18 -9.75
C PHE A 260 -5.58 10.00 -9.94
N SER A 261 -4.32 10.07 -9.47
CA SER A 261 -3.45 8.89 -9.50
C SER A 261 -4.06 7.75 -8.67
N ARG A 262 -4.61 8.04 -7.47
CA ARG A 262 -5.25 7.00 -6.64
C ARG A 262 -6.55 6.48 -7.23
N LEU A 263 -7.37 7.34 -7.79
CA LEU A 263 -8.62 6.92 -8.44
C LEU A 263 -8.34 6.01 -9.65
N LEU A 264 -7.36 6.36 -10.48
CA LEU A 264 -7.02 5.56 -11.65
C LEU A 264 -6.39 4.21 -11.27
N LEU A 265 -5.43 4.21 -10.35
CA LEU A 265 -4.77 2.97 -9.90
C LEU A 265 -5.71 2.12 -9.03
N GLY A 266 -6.52 2.75 -8.16
CA GLY A 266 -7.58 2.08 -7.42
C GLY A 266 -8.57 1.37 -8.33
N SER A 267 -8.78 1.90 -9.53
CA SER A 267 -9.59 1.30 -10.61
C SER A 267 -8.88 0.23 -11.42
N GLY A 268 -7.69 -0.20 -11.00
CA GLY A 268 -6.92 -1.24 -11.68
C GLY A 268 -6.42 -0.83 -13.07
N ILE A 269 -6.11 0.46 -13.27
CA ILE A 269 -5.50 0.95 -14.51
C ILE A 269 -3.98 0.90 -14.33
N GLU A 270 -3.33 0.10 -15.15
CA GLU A 270 -1.87 0.07 -15.25
C GLU A 270 -1.40 1.11 -16.27
N TYR A 271 -0.43 1.94 -15.90
CA TYR A 271 0.15 2.93 -16.81
C TYR A 271 1.22 2.31 -17.71
N ILE A 272 2.01 1.40 -17.13
CA ILE A 272 3.09 0.66 -17.80
C ILE A 272 2.87 -0.83 -17.58
N SER A 273 2.73 -1.58 -18.64
CA SER A 273 2.71 -3.04 -18.61
C SER A 273 4.12 -3.61 -18.87
N LYS A 274 4.26 -4.93 -18.81
CA LYS A 274 5.50 -5.62 -19.16
C LYS A 274 5.30 -6.56 -20.34
N ASP A 275 6.34 -6.76 -21.12
CA ASP A 275 6.35 -7.72 -22.22
C ASP A 275 6.71 -9.15 -21.74
N LYS A 276 6.88 -10.08 -22.68
CA LYS A 276 7.25 -11.47 -22.41
C LYS A 276 8.66 -11.67 -21.82
N ASP A 277 9.52 -10.68 -21.99
CA ASP A 277 10.89 -10.66 -21.50
C ASP A 277 11.00 -9.85 -20.20
N ASP A 278 9.83 -9.51 -19.61
CA ASP A 278 9.68 -8.78 -18.37
C ASP A 278 10.24 -7.34 -18.43
N LEU A 279 10.18 -6.74 -19.62
CA LEU A 279 10.59 -5.37 -19.85
C LEU A 279 9.38 -4.43 -19.97
N PRO A 280 9.48 -3.17 -19.51
CA PRO A 280 8.35 -2.24 -19.52
C PRO A 280 7.90 -1.90 -20.94
N VAL A 281 6.58 -1.80 -21.12
CA VAL A 281 5.93 -1.41 -22.37
C VAL A 281 4.86 -0.36 -22.10
N PHE A 282 4.86 0.72 -22.85
CA PHE A 282 3.79 1.71 -22.80
C PHE A 282 2.67 1.32 -23.76
N SER A 283 1.84 0.35 -23.34
CA SER A 283 0.69 -0.17 -24.12
C SER A 283 -0.57 0.68 -23.99
N LEU A 284 -0.64 1.55 -22.98
CA LEU A 284 -1.80 2.36 -22.60
C LEU A 284 -2.43 3.15 -23.77
N PRO A 285 -1.64 3.76 -24.72
CA PRO A 285 -2.23 4.46 -25.86
C PRO A 285 -3.07 3.60 -26.82
N THR A 286 -2.87 2.28 -26.79
CA THR A 286 -3.58 1.31 -27.65
C THR A 286 -4.53 0.39 -26.87
N ASP A 287 -4.59 0.54 -25.55
CA ASP A 287 -5.53 -0.19 -24.69
C ASP A 287 -6.88 0.53 -24.65
N GLU A 288 -7.81 0.08 -25.50
CA GLU A 288 -9.16 0.66 -25.59
C GLU A 288 -9.93 0.54 -24.27
N ASN A 289 -9.71 -0.50 -23.48
CA ASN A 289 -10.37 -0.68 -22.19
C ASN A 289 -9.84 0.32 -21.16
N ALA A 290 -8.54 0.47 -21.03
CA ALA A 290 -7.93 1.46 -20.14
C ALA A 290 -8.30 2.90 -20.55
N ILE A 291 -8.27 3.22 -21.86
CA ILE A 291 -8.72 4.51 -22.39
C ILE A 291 -10.17 4.78 -22.00
N SER A 292 -11.05 3.78 -22.13
CA SER A 292 -12.46 3.88 -21.78
C SER A 292 -12.66 4.11 -20.28
N LYS A 293 -11.91 3.39 -19.44
CA LYS A 293 -11.92 3.58 -17.98
C LYS A 293 -11.44 4.98 -17.58
N ILE A 294 -10.34 5.47 -18.15
CA ILE A 294 -9.81 6.82 -17.89
C ILE A 294 -10.85 7.89 -18.29
N LEU A 295 -11.51 7.70 -19.44
CA LEU A 295 -12.53 8.62 -19.90
C LEU A 295 -13.76 8.63 -18.98
N HIS A 296 -14.19 7.46 -18.51
CA HIS A 296 -15.27 7.35 -17.54
C HIS A 296 -14.96 8.09 -16.23
N VAL A 297 -13.77 7.88 -15.66
CA VAL A 297 -13.30 8.62 -14.47
C VAL A 297 -13.26 10.13 -14.76
N TYR A 298 -12.76 10.53 -15.94
CA TYR A 298 -12.74 11.93 -16.36
C TYR A 298 -14.15 12.53 -16.39
N ASP A 299 -15.13 11.84 -17.01
CA ASP A 299 -16.49 12.33 -17.13
C ASP A 299 -17.15 12.50 -15.76
N LEU A 300 -17.00 11.53 -14.86
CA LEU A 300 -17.55 11.57 -13.51
C LEU A 300 -17.01 12.76 -12.69
N PHE A 301 -15.70 12.97 -12.71
CA PHE A 301 -15.03 13.99 -11.90
C PHE A 301 -14.88 15.36 -12.61
N SER A 302 -15.39 15.50 -13.83
CA SER A 302 -15.52 16.80 -14.51
C SER A 302 -16.71 17.61 -13.99
N ASP A 303 -17.64 17.00 -13.27
CA ASP A 303 -18.73 17.68 -12.57
C ASP A 303 -18.16 18.44 -11.34
N GLU A 304 -18.23 19.77 -11.35
CA GLU A 304 -17.69 20.60 -10.27
C GLU A 304 -18.43 20.42 -8.93
N GLN A 305 -19.62 19.85 -8.92
CA GLN A 305 -20.33 19.46 -7.71
C GLN A 305 -19.72 18.21 -7.07
N VAL A 306 -19.13 17.32 -7.88
CA VAL A 306 -18.45 16.11 -7.43
C VAL A 306 -17.04 16.42 -6.97
N TYR A 307 -16.23 17.05 -7.84
CA TYR A 307 -14.84 17.38 -7.58
C TYR A 307 -14.55 18.86 -7.79
N ARG A 308 -14.22 19.54 -6.70
CA ARG A 308 -13.78 20.94 -6.75
C ARG A 308 -12.30 21.03 -7.04
N ASN A 309 -11.96 21.43 -8.26
CA ASN A 309 -10.59 21.70 -8.65
C ASN A 309 -10.21 23.14 -8.29
N THR A 310 -9.45 23.31 -7.23
CA THR A 310 -8.97 24.63 -6.78
C THR A 310 -7.84 25.20 -7.64
N GLY A 311 -7.32 24.43 -8.61
CA GLY A 311 -6.19 24.82 -9.46
C GLY A 311 -4.83 24.82 -8.76
N LYS A 312 -4.77 24.49 -7.48
CA LYS A 312 -3.52 24.37 -6.71
C LYS A 312 -2.95 22.96 -6.86
N VAL A 313 -1.65 22.85 -7.07
CA VAL A 313 -0.97 21.59 -7.38
C VAL A 313 -0.62 20.80 -6.13
N MET A 314 -0.14 21.47 -5.13
CA MET A 314 0.09 21.03 -3.76
C MET A 314 0.00 22.27 -2.89
N ASP A 315 -0.46 22.09 -1.69
CA ASP A 315 -0.34 23.14 -0.70
C ASP A 315 1.11 23.27 -0.28
N THR A 316 1.68 24.44 -0.51
CA THR A 316 3.05 24.75 -0.08
C THR A 316 3.14 24.91 1.44
N ASP A 317 2.01 24.96 2.12
CA ASP A 317 1.92 25.21 3.57
C ASP A 317 1.82 23.90 4.39
N GLY A 318 1.94 22.73 3.73
CA GLY A 318 1.93 21.41 4.39
C GLY A 318 0.55 20.95 4.89
N ASP A 319 -0.48 21.71 4.63
CA ASP A 319 -1.83 21.49 5.15
C ASP A 319 -2.78 20.87 4.12
N GLY A 320 -2.27 20.32 3.05
CA GLY A 320 -2.98 19.67 1.95
C GLY A 320 -4.33 20.32 1.65
N LEU A 321 -4.54 20.76 0.42
CA LEU A 321 -5.82 21.35 0.03
C LEU A 321 -6.97 20.45 0.41
N GLY A 322 -7.82 20.93 1.28
CA GLY A 322 -9.00 20.24 1.72
C GLY A 322 -9.00 19.77 3.16
N SER A 323 -7.86 19.76 3.89
CA SER A 323 -7.89 19.34 5.28
C SER A 323 -8.70 20.31 6.16
N SER A 324 -8.56 21.61 5.98
CA SER A 324 -9.37 22.62 6.65
C SER A 324 -10.82 22.62 6.21
N GLU A 325 -11.08 22.46 4.92
CA GLU A 325 -12.43 22.32 4.35
C GLU A 325 -13.08 21.01 4.80
N PHE A 326 -12.32 19.91 4.87
CA PHE A 326 -12.79 18.63 5.40
C PHE A 326 -13.15 18.76 6.90
N LYS A 327 -12.28 19.36 7.71
CA LYS A 327 -12.56 19.67 9.12
C LYS A 327 -13.81 20.55 9.28
N GLY A 328 -13.98 21.51 8.39
CA GLY A 328 -15.12 22.45 8.38
C GLY A 328 -16.42 21.84 7.86
N GLY A 329 -16.46 20.57 7.46
CA GLY A 329 -17.64 19.91 6.89
C GLY A 329 -18.00 20.39 5.48
N LYS A 330 -17.05 21.03 4.78
CA LYS A 330 -17.19 21.45 3.38
C LYS A 330 -16.81 20.38 2.36
N LEU A 331 -16.28 19.24 2.81
CA LEU A 331 -16.00 18.08 1.96
C LEU A 331 -16.63 16.83 2.56
N LEU A 332 -17.16 15.96 1.69
CA LEU A 332 -17.58 14.63 2.09
C LEU A 332 -16.36 13.70 2.15
N PHE A 333 -15.55 13.64 1.08
CA PHE A 333 -14.38 12.80 0.96
C PHE A 333 -13.10 13.63 0.88
N TYR A 334 -12.03 13.08 1.43
CA TYR A 334 -10.67 13.62 1.31
C TYR A 334 -9.67 12.48 1.13
N ILE A 335 -8.72 12.65 0.22
CA ILE A 335 -7.67 11.64 0.00
C ILE A 335 -6.74 11.56 1.22
N ALA A 336 -6.48 10.36 1.69
CA ALA A 336 -5.55 10.11 2.79
C ALA A 336 -4.77 8.81 2.52
N ASN A 337 -3.60 8.70 3.12
CA ASN A 337 -2.90 7.45 3.31
C ASN A 337 -2.85 7.13 4.81
N MET A 338 -2.31 5.99 5.20
CA MET A 338 -2.27 5.59 6.60
C MET A 338 -1.48 6.58 7.47
N PHE A 339 -0.39 7.17 6.94
CA PHE A 339 0.35 8.21 7.65
C PHE A 339 -0.50 9.48 7.87
N THR A 340 -1.23 9.90 6.85
CA THR A 340 -2.15 11.05 6.97
C THR A 340 -3.29 10.75 7.94
N LEU A 341 -3.84 9.54 7.90
CA LEU A 341 -4.88 9.10 8.83
C LEU A 341 -4.41 9.21 10.29
N GLU A 342 -3.18 8.81 10.58
CA GLU A 342 -2.58 8.98 11.90
C GLU A 342 -2.49 10.46 12.31
N GLN A 343 -2.08 11.35 11.40
CA GLN A 343 -2.01 12.80 11.66
C GLN A 343 -3.39 13.43 11.90
N MET A 344 -4.45 12.84 11.36
CA MET A 344 -5.84 13.30 11.53
C MET A 344 -6.48 12.89 12.87
N ARG A 345 -5.78 12.13 13.72
CA ARG A 345 -6.29 11.61 15.00
C ARG A 345 -6.84 12.69 15.95
N ASP A 346 -6.30 13.90 15.87
CA ASP A 346 -6.68 15.03 16.72
C ASP A 346 -7.78 15.93 16.10
N PHE A 347 -8.34 15.56 14.94
CA PHE A 347 -9.45 16.30 14.35
C PHE A 347 -10.71 16.12 15.19
N ASP A 348 -11.46 17.20 15.39
CA ASP A 348 -12.70 17.19 16.17
C ASP A 348 -13.94 17.01 15.27
N ILE A 349 -13.88 15.99 14.40
CA ILE A 349 -14.95 15.57 13.50
C ILE A 349 -15.12 14.05 13.55
N GLU A 350 -16.31 13.56 13.30
CA GLU A 350 -16.55 12.13 13.08
C GLU A 350 -16.18 11.78 11.65
N MET A 351 -15.19 10.93 11.48
CA MET A 351 -14.70 10.48 10.17
C MET A 351 -14.54 8.98 10.13
N GLY A 352 -14.58 8.41 8.93
CA GLY A 352 -14.22 7.02 8.66
C GLY A 352 -13.16 6.94 7.57
N PHE A 353 -12.60 5.75 7.39
CA PHE A 353 -11.61 5.49 6.35
C PHE A 353 -12.11 4.39 5.40
N LEU A 354 -11.82 4.50 4.12
CA LEU A 354 -12.26 3.59 3.07
C LEU A 354 -11.08 3.29 2.14
N PRO A 355 -11.00 2.10 1.55
CA PRO A 355 -10.04 1.84 0.47
C PRO A 355 -10.32 2.75 -0.73
N CYS A 356 -9.36 2.88 -1.65
CA CYS A 356 -9.63 3.47 -2.95
C CYS A 356 -10.76 2.71 -3.64
N PRO A 357 -11.73 3.39 -4.27
CA PRO A 357 -12.86 2.70 -4.90
C PRO A 357 -12.40 1.85 -6.08
N LYS A 358 -13.03 0.70 -6.27
CA LYS A 358 -12.88 -0.12 -7.48
C LYS A 358 -13.50 0.60 -8.69
N TYR A 359 -13.10 0.20 -9.89
CA TYR A 359 -13.74 0.67 -11.11
C TYR A 359 -15.22 0.25 -11.14
N ASP A 360 -15.47 -1.04 -10.96
CA ASP A 360 -16.81 -1.65 -10.91
C ASP A 360 -16.80 -2.88 -9.97
N GLU A 361 -17.94 -3.51 -9.81
CA GLU A 361 -18.09 -4.71 -8.98
C GLU A 361 -17.34 -5.94 -9.53
N ALA A 362 -17.04 -5.97 -10.83
CA ALA A 362 -16.30 -7.07 -11.47
C ALA A 362 -14.79 -7.04 -11.19
N GLN A 363 -14.25 -5.91 -10.76
CA GLN A 363 -12.87 -5.84 -10.28
C GLN A 363 -12.74 -6.70 -9.02
N GLU A 364 -11.84 -7.69 -9.03
CA GLU A 364 -11.72 -8.66 -7.92
C GLU A 364 -11.19 -8.05 -6.64
N HIS A 365 -10.16 -7.19 -6.73
CA HIS A 365 -9.43 -6.67 -5.58
C HIS A 365 -9.51 -5.15 -5.48
N TYR A 366 -9.43 -4.63 -4.27
CA TYR A 366 -9.06 -3.25 -4.03
C TYR A 366 -7.57 -3.06 -4.30
N TYR A 367 -7.18 -1.84 -4.64
CA TYR A 367 -5.80 -1.42 -4.71
C TYR A 367 -5.61 -0.19 -3.82
N ALA A 368 -4.62 -0.23 -2.95
CA ALA A 368 -4.22 0.89 -2.09
C ALA A 368 -2.85 1.42 -2.55
N PRO A 369 -2.80 2.30 -3.57
CA PRO A 369 -1.54 2.75 -4.14
C PRO A 369 -0.62 3.37 -3.08
N SER A 370 0.58 2.82 -2.98
CA SER A 370 1.67 3.32 -2.16
C SER A 370 2.71 3.96 -3.07
N PHE A 371 3.08 5.21 -2.81
CA PHE A 371 4.18 5.86 -3.51
C PHE A 371 4.79 6.96 -2.67
N GLY A 372 6.00 7.33 -3.02
CA GLY A 372 6.75 8.28 -2.23
C GLY A 372 7.23 7.67 -0.93
N SER A 373 7.58 6.41 -0.95
CA SER A 373 8.14 5.61 0.14
C SER A 373 9.62 5.32 -0.09
N GLU A 374 10.29 4.83 0.93
CA GLU A 374 11.59 4.20 0.77
C GLU A 374 11.41 2.72 0.42
N ILE A 375 12.28 2.21 -0.44
CA ILE A 375 12.32 0.81 -0.84
C ILE A 375 13.75 0.28 -0.73
N SER A 376 13.90 -0.97 -0.30
CA SER A 376 15.21 -1.55 -0.03
C SER A 376 15.88 -2.08 -1.29
N THR A 377 17.17 -1.83 -1.40
CA THR A 377 18.06 -2.24 -2.49
C THR A 377 19.34 -2.81 -1.96
N LEU A 378 20.00 -3.60 -2.79
CA LEU A 378 21.31 -4.20 -2.53
C LEU A 378 22.28 -3.71 -3.61
N LEU A 379 23.53 -3.40 -3.24
CA LEU A 379 24.51 -2.94 -4.21
C LEU A 379 25.39 -4.10 -4.73
N LYS A 380 25.80 -4.03 -6.00
CA LYS A 380 26.72 -5.02 -6.63
C LYS A 380 28.05 -5.19 -5.86
N THR A 381 28.38 -4.24 -4.97
CA THR A 381 29.58 -4.27 -4.13
C THR A 381 29.36 -4.96 -2.78
N LEU A 382 28.16 -5.48 -2.49
CA LEU A 382 27.91 -6.24 -1.27
C LEU A 382 28.87 -7.49 -1.23
N PRO A 383 29.73 -7.60 -0.20
CA PRO A 383 30.69 -8.70 -0.14
C PRO A 383 30.00 -10.06 -0.04
N GLN A 384 30.47 -11.04 -0.82
CA GLN A 384 29.87 -12.37 -0.90
C GLN A 384 29.82 -13.10 0.45
N ASP A 385 30.84 -12.91 1.30
CA ASP A 385 30.91 -13.50 2.64
C ASP A 385 29.90 -12.92 3.63
N ARG A 386 29.24 -11.79 3.30
CA ARG A 386 28.20 -11.17 4.09
C ARG A 386 26.79 -11.60 3.68
N MET A 387 26.61 -12.00 2.41
CA MET A 387 25.28 -12.20 1.79
C MET A 387 24.40 -13.18 2.57
N GLU A 388 24.97 -14.28 3.05
CA GLU A 388 24.21 -15.27 3.82
C GLU A 388 23.61 -14.69 5.11
N ASN A 389 24.39 -13.95 5.89
CA ASN A 389 23.92 -13.35 7.13
C ASN A 389 22.93 -12.21 6.85
N VAL A 390 23.17 -11.40 5.81
CA VAL A 390 22.27 -10.34 5.37
C VAL A 390 20.91 -10.92 4.99
N GLY A 391 20.89 -11.98 4.17
CA GLY A 391 19.65 -12.62 3.73
C GLY A 391 18.83 -13.19 4.89
N ILE A 392 19.48 -13.93 5.81
CA ILE A 392 18.82 -14.47 7.00
C ILE A 392 18.22 -13.34 7.85
N LEU A 393 18.96 -12.25 8.09
CA LEU A 393 18.47 -11.17 8.94
C LEU A 393 17.34 -10.39 8.30
N LEU A 394 17.38 -10.13 7.00
CA LEU A 394 16.29 -9.41 6.31
C LEU A 394 15.01 -10.24 6.28
N GLU A 395 15.11 -11.54 6.00
CA GLU A 395 13.95 -12.44 6.04
C GLU A 395 13.36 -12.54 7.45
N ALA A 396 14.21 -12.70 8.48
CA ALA A 396 13.78 -12.75 9.88
C ALA A 396 13.11 -11.44 10.33
N LEU A 397 13.70 -10.29 9.96
CA LEU A 397 13.14 -8.98 10.28
C LEU A 397 11.78 -8.76 9.62
N ALA A 398 11.63 -9.16 8.36
CA ALA A 398 10.37 -9.03 7.63
C ALA A 398 9.27 -9.91 8.25
N TYR A 399 9.60 -11.18 8.53
CA TYR A 399 8.72 -12.13 9.21
C TYR A 399 8.27 -11.63 10.60
N ASP A 400 9.22 -11.24 11.47
CA ASP A 400 8.88 -10.82 12.83
C ASP A 400 8.07 -9.52 12.83
N THR A 401 8.35 -8.60 11.91
CA THR A 401 7.55 -7.39 11.75
C THR A 401 6.11 -7.70 11.40
N ASN A 402 5.90 -8.65 10.50
CA ASN A 402 4.54 -9.07 10.14
C ASN A 402 3.76 -9.56 11.36
N LYS A 403 4.41 -10.28 12.27
CA LYS A 403 3.80 -10.84 13.48
C LYS A 403 3.71 -9.87 14.66
N SER A 404 4.70 -9.03 14.86
CA SER A 404 4.82 -8.24 16.09
C SER A 404 4.55 -6.73 15.90
N ILE A 405 4.92 -6.16 14.76
CA ILE A 405 4.84 -4.70 14.54
C ILE A 405 3.59 -4.31 13.77
N ILE A 406 3.20 -5.05 12.73
CA ILE A 406 1.97 -4.74 11.95
C ILE A 406 0.73 -4.68 12.86
N PRO A 407 0.50 -5.63 13.80
CA PRO A 407 -0.60 -5.53 14.75
C PRO A 407 -0.54 -4.27 15.63
N GLU A 408 0.65 -3.88 16.12
CA GLU A 408 0.82 -2.66 16.90
C GLU A 408 0.56 -1.39 16.07
N TYR A 409 0.99 -1.38 14.81
CA TYR A 409 0.70 -0.27 13.89
C TYR A 409 -0.81 -0.14 13.61
N LYS A 410 -1.52 -1.26 13.39
CA LYS A 410 -2.98 -1.28 13.29
C LYS A 410 -3.62 -0.65 14.55
N GLU A 411 -3.17 -1.02 15.74
CA GLU A 411 -3.64 -0.44 16.99
C GLU A 411 -3.38 1.07 17.10
N VAL A 412 -2.25 1.57 16.58
CA VAL A 412 -1.95 3.00 16.52
C VAL A 412 -2.95 3.73 15.63
N LEU A 413 -3.25 3.17 14.46
CA LEU A 413 -4.25 3.71 13.52
C LEU A 413 -5.66 3.71 14.12
N LEU A 414 -6.06 2.60 14.79
CA LEU A 414 -7.36 2.45 15.45
C LEU A 414 -7.54 3.34 16.69
N LYS A 415 -6.46 3.81 17.31
CA LYS A 415 -6.52 4.77 18.41
C LYS A 415 -6.92 6.18 17.99
N THR A 416 -7.05 6.41 16.70
CA THR A 416 -7.70 7.64 16.23
C THR A 416 -9.08 7.73 16.86
N LYS A 417 -9.49 8.92 17.31
CA LYS A 417 -10.72 9.16 18.12
C LYS A 417 -11.98 8.53 17.49
N TYR A 418 -11.94 8.21 16.20
CA TYR A 418 -13.06 7.89 15.33
C TYR A 418 -12.97 6.54 14.60
N ALA A 419 -11.86 5.83 14.75
CA ALA A 419 -11.67 4.49 14.18
C ALA A 419 -11.87 3.37 15.22
N ARG A 420 -12.64 3.64 16.31
CA ARG A 420 -12.85 2.69 17.41
C ARG A 420 -14.03 1.74 17.20
N ASP A 421 -14.62 1.76 16.04
CA ASP A 421 -15.63 0.79 15.66
C ASP A 421 -14.99 -0.37 14.87
N ASN A 422 -15.59 -1.54 14.97
CA ASN A 422 -15.14 -2.75 14.27
C ASN A 422 -15.13 -2.54 12.72
N GLU A 423 -15.92 -1.61 12.21
CA GLU A 423 -16.03 -1.34 10.78
C GLU A 423 -14.79 -0.61 10.25
N SER A 424 -14.23 0.29 11.03
CA SER A 424 -12.95 0.96 10.69
C SER A 424 -11.76 0.01 10.72
N GLU A 425 -11.76 -1.00 11.62
CA GLU A 425 -10.76 -2.07 11.64
C GLU A 425 -10.77 -2.86 10.34
N ASP A 426 -11.95 -3.33 9.91
CA ASP A 426 -12.12 -4.05 8.65
C ASP A 426 -11.60 -3.24 7.44
N MET A 427 -11.82 -1.91 7.43
CA MET A 427 -11.33 -1.05 6.35
C MET A 427 -9.81 -0.91 6.35
N ILE A 428 -9.20 -0.77 7.52
CA ILE A 428 -7.74 -0.73 7.66
C ILE A 428 -7.14 -2.05 7.17
N ASP A 429 -7.73 -3.19 7.51
CA ASP A 429 -7.31 -4.51 7.05
C ASP A 429 -7.38 -4.61 5.52
N ILE A 430 -8.51 -4.21 4.92
CA ILE A 430 -8.64 -4.18 3.44
C ILE A 430 -7.54 -3.33 2.81
N VAL A 431 -7.20 -2.17 3.38
CA VAL A 431 -6.15 -1.29 2.82
C VAL A 431 -4.76 -1.91 3.00
N ILE A 432 -4.46 -2.53 4.14
CA ILE A 432 -3.18 -3.21 4.38
C ILE A 432 -2.98 -4.35 3.39
N ASP A 433 -4.01 -5.17 3.18
CA ASP A 433 -3.97 -6.32 2.27
C ASP A 433 -3.95 -5.90 0.78
N SER A 434 -4.25 -4.62 0.51
CA SER A 434 -4.34 -4.06 -0.85
C SER A 434 -3.17 -3.14 -1.23
N VAL A 435 -2.12 -3.05 -0.39
CA VAL A 435 -0.95 -2.19 -0.67
C VAL A 435 -0.39 -2.52 -2.05
N SER A 436 -0.43 -1.54 -2.93
CA SER A 436 -0.12 -1.72 -4.34
C SER A 436 0.93 -0.74 -4.85
N PHE A 437 1.71 -1.22 -5.79
CA PHE A 437 2.70 -0.46 -6.55
C PHE A 437 2.35 -0.52 -8.03
N GLU A 438 2.74 0.52 -8.77
CA GLU A 438 2.55 0.55 -10.22
C GLU A 438 3.74 1.26 -10.87
N PHE A 439 4.24 0.70 -11.96
CA PHE A 439 5.49 1.08 -12.57
C PHE A 439 5.56 2.55 -12.98
N GLY A 440 4.53 3.07 -13.65
CA GLY A 440 4.48 4.46 -14.11
C GLY A 440 4.35 5.47 -12.97
N LEU A 441 3.85 5.05 -11.81
CA LEU A 441 3.78 5.87 -10.60
C LEU A 441 5.07 5.78 -9.78
N ASN A 442 5.53 4.56 -9.46
CA ASN A 442 6.63 4.33 -8.53
C ASN A 442 8.03 4.42 -9.15
N ALA A 443 8.13 4.29 -10.47
CA ALA A 443 9.41 4.39 -11.16
C ALA A 443 9.51 5.63 -12.07
N TRP A 444 8.42 6.02 -12.72
CA TRP A 444 8.42 7.08 -13.74
C TRP A 444 7.33 8.13 -13.53
N GLN A 445 7.10 8.53 -12.28
CA GLN A 445 6.05 9.48 -11.92
C GLN A 445 6.04 10.74 -12.79
N ASP A 446 7.21 11.33 -13.04
CA ASP A 446 7.33 12.59 -13.79
C ASP A 446 7.25 12.41 -15.32
N THR A 447 7.49 11.18 -15.81
CA THR A 447 7.39 10.86 -17.24
C THR A 447 6.02 10.33 -17.62
N VAL A 448 5.35 9.62 -16.74
CA VAL A 448 4.08 8.91 -17.02
C VAL A 448 2.93 9.42 -16.18
N ALA A 449 2.93 9.19 -14.86
CA ALA A 449 1.75 9.43 -14.02
C ALA A 449 1.37 10.92 -13.97
N ASN A 450 2.32 11.81 -13.68
CA ASN A 450 2.05 13.25 -13.60
C ASN A 450 1.62 13.87 -14.93
N PRO A 451 2.30 13.60 -16.08
CA PRO A 451 1.85 14.08 -17.38
C PRO A 451 0.46 13.56 -17.77
N LEU A 452 0.14 12.30 -17.48
CA LEU A 452 -1.18 11.73 -17.74
C LEU A 452 -2.26 12.52 -17.01
N VAL A 453 -2.15 12.63 -15.70
CA VAL A 453 -3.15 13.33 -14.87
C VAL A 453 -3.22 14.81 -15.24
N LYS A 454 -2.09 15.48 -15.43
CA LYS A 454 -2.05 16.91 -15.79
C LYS A 454 -2.73 17.19 -17.12
N ASN A 455 -2.42 16.38 -18.15
CA ASN A 455 -2.85 16.66 -19.52
C ASN A 455 -4.30 16.24 -19.79
N ILE A 456 -4.88 15.37 -18.96
CA ILE A 456 -6.27 14.93 -19.06
C ILE A 456 -7.14 15.69 -18.05
N PHE A 457 -6.90 15.49 -16.77
CA PHE A 457 -7.81 15.97 -15.72
C PHE A 457 -7.65 17.47 -15.42
N VAL A 458 -6.41 17.95 -15.24
CA VAL A 458 -6.16 19.37 -14.97
C VAL A 458 -6.44 20.25 -16.18
N ALA A 459 -6.02 19.78 -17.35
CA ALA A 459 -6.28 20.48 -18.61
C ALA A 459 -7.74 20.36 -19.08
N ARG A 460 -8.59 19.58 -18.37
CA ARG A 460 -9.98 19.30 -18.76
C ARG A 460 -10.08 18.83 -20.22
N ASN A 461 -9.23 17.88 -20.60
CA ASN A 461 -9.10 17.40 -21.97
C ASN A 461 -9.67 15.98 -22.11
N PRO A 462 -10.85 15.80 -22.73
CA PRO A 462 -11.46 14.48 -22.92
C PRO A 462 -10.76 13.64 -24.00
N SER A 463 -9.78 14.21 -24.74
CA SER A 463 -9.07 13.51 -25.82
C SER A 463 -8.01 12.55 -25.26
N VAL A 464 -8.41 11.57 -24.44
CA VAL A 464 -7.54 10.63 -23.74
C VAL A 464 -6.58 9.94 -24.69
N ALA A 465 -7.07 9.24 -25.71
CA ALA A 465 -6.25 8.49 -26.66
C ALA A 465 -5.17 9.36 -27.35
N SER A 466 -5.54 10.57 -27.80
CA SER A 466 -4.58 11.47 -28.44
C SER A 466 -3.55 12.06 -27.47
N THR A 467 -3.91 12.19 -26.20
CA THR A 467 -3.02 12.63 -25.14
C THR A 467 -1.99 11.56 -24.82
N LEU A 468 -2.43 10.32 -24.66
CA LEU A 468 -1.54 9.17 -24.44
C LEU A 468 -0.60 8.94 -25.63
N ALA A 469 -1.11 9.04 -26.85
CA ALA A 469 -0.29 8.91 -28.08
C ALA A 469 0.83 9.97 -28.15
N LYS A 470 0.61 11.19 -27.63
CA LYS A 470 1.66 12.21 -27.56
C LYS A 470 2.74 11.91 -26.52
N MET A 471 2.43 11.11 -25.51
CA MET A 471 3.40 10.70 -24.49
C MET A 471 4.31 9.57 -24.97
N GLN A 472 3.88 8.78 -25.99
CA GLN A 472 4.57 7.58 -26.47
C GLN A 472 6.09 7.78 -26.64
N SER A 473 6.50 8.74 -27.45
CA SER A 473 7.93 8.96 -27.77
C SER A 473 8.79 9.27 -26.53
N SER A 474 8.24 9.99 -25.55
CA SER A 474 8.97 10.31 -24.31
C SER A 474 9.12 9.07 -23.44
N VAL A 475 8.07 8.25 -23.36
CA VAL A 475 8.07 7.02 -22.57
C VAL A 475 8.97 5.98 -23.23
N ASP A 476 8.89 5.79 -24.55
CA ASP A 476 9.78 4.88 -25.30
C ASP A 476 11.25 5.22 -25.09
N THR A 477 11.60 6.52 -25.13
CA THR A 477 12.97 6.97 -24.84
C THR A 477 13.41 6.61 -23.41
N GLN A 478 12.49 6.64 -22.46
CA GLN A 478 12.79 6.25 -21.06
C GLN A 478 12.97 4.72 -20.95
N ILE A 479 12.17 3.95 -21.67
CA ILE A 479 12.30 2.48 -21.75
C ILE A 479 13.66 2.11 -22.35
N GLU A 480 14.03 2.71 -23.51
CA GLU A 480 15.33 2.47 -24.16
C GLU A 480 16.50 2.71 -23.20
N LYS A 481 16.49 3.83 -22.47
CA LYS A 481 17.53 4.15 -21.48
C LYS A 481 17.60 3.14 -20.33
N LEU A 482 16.44 2.64 -19.88
CA LEU A 482 16.41 1.62 -18.82
C LEU A 482 17.01 0.31 -19.33
N VAL A 483 16.64 -0.12 -20.54
CA VAL A 483 17.18 -1.34 -21.16
C VAL A 483 18.69 -1.23 -21.35
N GLU A 484 19.20 -0.08 -21.83
CA GLU A 484 20.65 0.17 -21.95
C GLU A 484 21.39 0.05 -20.61
N LYS A 485 20.76 0.42 -19.49
CA LYS A 485 21.34 0.29 -18.14
C LYS A 485 21.34 -1.14 -17.63
N LEU A 486 20.33 -1.94 -17.99
CA LEU A 486 20.26 -3.36 -17.62
C LEU A 486 21.34 -4.21 -18.30
N GLU A 487 21.86 -3.76 -19.44
CA GLU A 487 22.91 -4.44 -20.20
C GLU A 487 24.35 -4.15 -19.68
N GLN A 488 24.52 -3.22 -18.74
CA GLN A 488 25.80 -2.80 -18.13
C GLN A 488 26.09 -3.59 -16.84
#